data_6f53617b52be0bc8b7a8b85335fbf4ed
#
_entry.id   6f53617b52be0bc8b7a8b85335fbf4ed
#
_cell.length_a   1.000
_cell.length_b   1.000
_cell.length_c   1.000
_cell.angle_alpha   90.00
_cell.angle_beta   90.00
_cell.angle_gamma   90.00
#
_symmetry.space_group_name_H-M   'P 1'
#
loop_
_entity.id
_entity.type
_entity.pdbx_description
1 polymer ?
#
loop_
_entity_poly.entity_id
_entity_poly.type
_entity_poly.pdbx_seq_one_letter_code
_entity_poly.pdbx_strand_id
1 'polypeptide(L)'
;MRAFRDYSIKAKLTAMIMLTSVTVLAVACMVFILNDRSTFKSRLVDDLNILGQVTATNSASAIAFDDDKAAGEVLGAVAVNPHIVFAAIVKPDGTQFAAYVRTGLMESIASGTVLAEGAYFADDHIEVVRNITS
;
A
#
# COMPACT_ATOMS: atom_id res chain seq x y z
N MET A 1 23.64 -25.97 36.48
CA MET A 1 22.30 -26.62 36.52
C MET A 1 21.89 -27.14 37.92
N ARG A 2 22.18 -26.37 38.99
CA ARG A 2 21.88 -26.78 40.40
C ARG A 2 20.69 -26.04 41.02
N ALA A 3 20.16 -24.98 40.35
CA ALA A 3 19.13 -24.11 40.93
C ALA A 3 17.70 -24.72 40.96
N PHE A 4 17.43 -25.77 40.20
CA PHE A 4 16.09 -26.38 40.11
C PHE A 4 15.77 -27.41 41.21
N ARG A 5 16.75 -27.79 42.06
CA ARG A 5 16.56 -28.88 43.01
C ARG A 5 15.89 -28.50 44.32
N ASP A 6 15.94 -27.24 44.72
CA ASP A 6 15.47 -26.73 46.02
C ASP A 6 14.11 -26.03 45.98
N TYR A 7 13.46 -25.95 44.81
CA TYR A 7 12.13 -25.36 44.71
C TYR A 7 11.03 -26.37 45.11
N SER A 8 10.07 -25.89 45.91
CA SER A 8 8.84 -26.63 46.26
C SER A 8 8.16 -27.21 45.03
N ILE A 9 7.56 -28.40 45.12
CA ILE A 9 6.83 -29.07 44.05
C ILE A 9 5.76 -28.12 43.43
N LYS A 10 5.10 -27.32 44.27
CA LYS A 10 4.13 -26.28 43.81
C LYS A 10 4.79 -25.23 42.92
N ALA A 11 5.98 -24.75 43.28
CA ALA A 11 6.70 -23.76 42.49
C ALA A 11 7.16 -24.32 41.15
N LYS A 12 7.57 -25.56 41.06
CA LYS A 12 7.93 -26.23 39.81
C LYS A 12 6.72 -26.38 38.89
N LEU A 13 5.58 -26.76 39.43
CA LEU A 13 4.34 -26.90 38.67
C LEU A 13 3.87 -25.53 38.11
N THR A 14 3.88 -24.50 38.96
CA THR A 14 3.52 -23.14 38.56
C THR A 14 4.47 -22.60 37.49
N ALA A 15 5.77 -22.82 37.63
CA ALA A 15 6.76 -22.39 36.65
C ALA A 15 6.58 -23.10 35.29
N MET A 16 6.26 -24.41 35.29
CA MET A 16 5.94 -25.11 34.04
C MET A 16 4.70 -24.56 33.35
N ILE A 17 3.62 -24.30 34.10
CA ILE A 17 2.38 -23.76 33.53
C ILE A 17 2.65 -22.34 32.99
N MET A 18 3.36 -21.48 33.72
CA MET A 18 3.70 -20.15 33.24
C MET A 18 4.56 -20.19 31.97
N LEU A 19 5.57 -21.08 31.95
CA LEU A 19 6.45 -21.19 30.79
C LEU A 19 5.68 -21.63 29.55
N THR A 20 4.83 -22.62 29.67
CA THR A 20 4.01 -23.10 28.53
C THR A 20 3.03 -22.02 28.07
N SER A 21 2.36 -21.31 28.99
CA SER A 21 1.43 -20.23 28.63
C SER A 21 2.14 -19.08 27.89
N VAL A 22 3.30 -18.65 28.40
CA VAL A 22 4.10 -17.59 27.76
C VAL A 22 4.58 -18.03 26.38
N THR A 23 5.01 -19.28 26.22
CA THR A 23 5.47 -19.81 24.94
C THR A 23 4.33 -19.83 23.91
N VAL A 24 3.16 -20.34 24.29
CA VAL A 24 1.99 -20.39 23.41
C VAL A 24 1.56 -18.97 23.00
N LEU A 25 1.54 -18.03 23.95
CA LEU A 25 1.18 -16.65 23.67
C LEU A 25 2.19 -15.98 22.72
N ALA A 26 3.49 -16.20 22.92
CA ALA A 26 4.54 -15.67 22.07
C ALA A 26 4.42 -16.18 20.62
N VAL A 27 4.16 -17.49 20.45
CA VAL A 27 3.95 -18.09 19.13
C VAL A 27 2.69 -17.51 18.46
N ALA A 28 1.59 -17.38 19.20
CA ALA A 28 0.36 -16.79 18.67
C ALA A 28 0.56 -15.34 18.22
N CYS A 29 1.25 -14.52 19.01
CA CYS A 29 1.58 -13.14 18.63
C CYS A 29 2.47 -13.10 17.38
N MET A 30 3.45 -13.98 17.27
CA MET A 30 4.35 -14.03 16.12
C MET A 30 3.60 -14.39 14.84
N VAL A 31 2.72 -15.38 14.90
CA VAL A 31 1.87 -15.77 13.75
C VAL A 31 0.93 -14.62 13.36
N PHE A 32 0.35 -13.93 14.34
CA PHE A 32 -0.54 -12.80 14.09
C PHE A 32 0.20 -11.65 13.37
N ILE A 33 1.39 -11.28 13.85
CA ILE A 33 2.21 -10.20 13.23
C ILE A 33 2.60 -10.55 11.80
N LEU A 34 2.98 -11.81 11.54
CA LEU A 34 3.36 -12.26 10.19
C LEU A 34 2.15 -12.23 9.23
N ASN A 35 0.99 -12.66 9.70
CA ASN A 35 -0.24 -12.67 8.92
C ASN A 35 -0.75 -11.24 8.62
N ASP A 36 -0.67 -10.34 9.60
CA ASP A 36 -1.15 -8.96 9.48
C ASP A 36 -0.35 -8.17 8.44
N ARG A 37 0.97 -8.32 8.43
CA ARG A 37 1.84 -7.68 7.44
C ARG A 37 1.52 -8.08 5.99
N SER A 38 1.18 -9.34 5.76
CA SER A 38 0.84 -9.84 4.43
C SER A 38 -0.52 -9.29 3.95
N THR A 39 -1.50 -9.29 4.82
CA THR A 39 -2.87 -8.85 4.52
C THR A 39 -2.95 -7.33 4.26
N PHE A 40 -2.16 -6.53 4.99
CA PHE A 40 -2.17 -5.08 4.84
C PHE A 40 -1.68 -4.62 3.45
N LYS A 41 -0.59 -5.21 2.96
CA LYS A 41 -0.07 -4.90 1.61
C LYS A 41 -1.06 -5.25 0.51
N SER A 42 -1.71 -6.41 0.59
CA SER A 42 -2.70 -6.83 -0.42
C SER A 42 -3.89 -5.88 -0.47
N ARG A 43 -4.44 -5.50 0.69
CA ARG A 43 -5.56 -4.56 0.75
C ARG A 43 -5.24 -3.19 0.15
N LEU A 44 -4.03 -2.67 0.45
CA LEU A 44 -3.61 -1.38 -0.09
C LEU A 44 -3.50 -1.42 -1.62
N VAL A 45 -2.96 -2.50 -2.18
CA VAL A 45 -2.90 -2.69 -3.64
C VAL A 45 -4.30 -2.80 -4.24
N ASP A 46 -5.21 -3.53 -3.61
CA ASP A 46 -6.58 -3.68 -4.09
C ASP A 46 -7.33 -2.34 -4.09
N ASP A 47 -7.20 -1.55 -3.02
CA ASP A 47 -7.80 -0.22 -2.91
C ASP A 47 -7.25 0.73 -3.99
N LEU A 48 -5.93 0.74 -4.21
CA LEU A 48 -5.31 1.54 -5.26
C LEU A 48 -5.71 1.06 -6.67
N ASN A 49 -5.88 -0.23 -6.88
CA ASN A 49 -6.35 -0.79 -8.14
C ASN A 49 -7.78 -0.33 -8.46
N ILE A 50 -8.66 -0.35 -7.48
CA ILE A 50 -10.05 0.12 -7.63
C ILE A 50 -10.07 1.61 -7.95
N LEU A 51 -9.32 2.41 -7.19
CA LEU A 51 -9.21 3.86 -7.43
C LEU A 51 -8.62 4.14 -8.82
N GLY A 52 -7.57 3.44 -9.21
CA GLY A 52 -6.97 3.56 -10.54
C GLY A 52 -7.95 3.21 -11.66
N GLN A 53 -8.73 2.14 -11.51
CA GLN A 53 -9.74 1.74 -12.48
C GLN A 53 -10.86 2.79 -12.62
N VAL A 54 -11.36 3.31 -11.52
CA VAL A 54 -12.40 4.36 -11.53
C VAL A 54 -11.86 5.63 -12.16
N THR A 55 -10.65 6.03 -11.81
CA THR A 55 -9.97 7.20 -12.38
C THR A 55 -9.74 7.03 -13.88
N ALA A 56 -9.26 5.87 -14.32
CA ALA A 56 -9.05 5.56 -15.73
C ALA A 56 -10.34 5.68 -16.53
N THR A 57 -11.44 5.08 -16.03
CA THR A 57 -12.75 5.15 -16.70
C THR A 57 -13.28 6.58 -16.79
N ASN A 58 -13.15 7.37 -15.72
CA ASN A 58 -13.61 8.75 -15.70
C ASN A 58 -12.73 9.68 -16.56
N SER A 59 -11.45 9.35 -16.72
CA SER A 59 -10.51 10.13 -17.53
C SER A 59 -10.62 9.84 -19.03
N ALA A 60 -11.23 8.72 -19.43
CA ALA A 60 -11.32 8.33 -20.84
C ALA A 60 -12.00 9.40 -21.69
N SER A 61 -13.10 10.01 -21.20
CA SER A 61 -13.80 11.09 -21.90
C SER A 61 -12.96 12.37 -21.96
N ALA A 62 -12.27 12.73 -20.88
CA ALA A 62 -11.40 13.92 -20.85
C ALA A 62 -10.27 13.80 -21.88
N ILE A 63 -9.67 12.61 -22.01
CA ILE A 63 -8.63 12.34 -23.01
C ILE A 63 -9.21 12.39 -24.44
N ALA A 64 -10.38 11.80 -24.67
CA ALA A 64 -11.02 11.75 -25.98
C ALA A 64 -11.37 13.14 -26.51
N PHE A 65 -11.71 14.09 -25.62
CA PHE A 65 -12.03 15.48 -25.97
C PHE A 65 -10.84 16.44 -25.76
N ASP A 66 -9.66 15.95 -25.42
CA ASP A 66 -8.44 16.72 -25.13
C ASP A 66 -8.69 17.83 -24.07
N ASP A 67 -9.53 17.52 -23.08
CA ASP A 67 -9.91 18.43 -21.98
C ASP A 67 -9.02 18.20 -20.75
N ASP A 68 -7.94 18.94 -20.68
CA ASP A 68 -6.97 18.92 -19.57
C ASP A 68 -7.56 19.38 -18.25
N LYS A 69 -8.56 20.29 -18.30
CA LYS A 69 -9.25 20.75 -17.11
C LYS A 69 -10.12 19.66 -16.48
N ALA A 70 -10.90 18.96 -17.30
CA ALA A 70 -11.70 17.81 -16.83
C ALA A 70 -10.79 16.71 -16.26
N ALA A 71 -9.65 16.43 -16.92
CA ALA A 71 -8.66 15.48 -16.40
C ALA A 71 -8.09 15.93 -15.04
N GLY A 72 -7.80 17.22 -14.87
CA GLY A 72 -7.35 17.79 -13.60
C GLY A 72 -8.41 17.66 -12.48
N GLU A 73 -9.68 17.83 -12.79
CA GLU A 73 -10.78 17.64 -11.82
C GLU A 73 -10.88 16.19 -11.36
N VAL A 74 -10.73 15.22 -12.27
CA VAL A 74 -10.71 13.79 -11.94
C VAL A 74 -9.53 13.46 -11.02
N LEU A 75 -8.32 13.96 -11.30
CA LEU A 75 -7.17 13.80 -10.43
C LEU A 75 -7.35 14.51 -9.09
N GLY A 76 -8.02 15.66 -9.07
CA GLY A 76 -8.39 16.36 -7.85
C GLY A 76 -9.27 15.54 -6.91
N ALA A 77 -10.19 14.73 -7.47
CA ALA A 77 -11.01 13.81 -6.68
C ALA A 77 -10.17 12.69 -6.01
N VAL A 78 -9.15 12.19 -6.72
CA VAL A 78 -8.20 11.19 -6.18
C VAL A 78 -7.33 11.80 -5.07
N ALA A 79 -7.01 13.09 -5.17
CA ALA A 79 -6.22 13.85 -4.20
C ALA A 79 -6.84 13.95 -2.80
N VAL A 80 -8.14 13.71 -2.67
CA VAL A 80 -8.84 13.68 -1.37
C VAL A 80 -8.35 12.55 -0.49
N ASN A 81 -7.84 11.45 -1.09
CA ASN A 81 -7.26 10.36 -0.32
C ASN A 81 -5.91 10.77 0.28
N PRO A 82 -5.74 10.76 1.62
CA PRO A 82 -4.51 11.21 2.27
C PRO A 82 -3.29 10.34 1.97
N HIS A 83 -3.48 9.12 1.48
CA HIS A 83 -2.40 8.18 1.17
C HIS A 83 -1.87 8.35 -0.26
N ILE A 84 -2.54 9.13 -1.11
CA ILE A 84 -2.08 9.40 -2.48
C ILE A 84 -1.20 10.63 -2.47
N VAL A 85 0.04 10.46 -2.87
CA VAL A 85 1.05 11.55 -2.95
C VAL A 85 1.26 12.03 -4.38
N PHE A 86 1.01 11.17 -5.36
CA PHE A 86 1.16 11.45 -6.78
C PHE A 86 0.09 10.72 -7.60
N ALA A 87 -0.44 11.38 -8.61
CA ALA A 87 -1.27 10.77 -9.62
C ALA A 87 -1.06 11.49 -10.96
N ALA A 88 -0.93 10.77 -12.05
CA ALA A 88 -0.77 11.36 -13.38
C ALA A 88 -1.54 10.57 -14.44
N ILE A 89 -2.00 11.29 -15.45
CA ILE A 89 -2.54 10.74 -16.68
C ILE A 89 -1.49 10.98 -17.76
N VAL A 90 -1.08 9.90 -18.42
CA VAL A 90 -0.07 9.93 -19.48
C VAL A 90 -0.69 9.45 -20.78
N LYS A 91 -0.46 10.18 -21.87
CA LYS A 91 -0.89 9.81 -23.20
C LYS A 91 -0.07 8.63 -23.75
N PRO A 92 -0.55 7.91 -24.77
CA PRO A 92 0.19 6.79 -25.37
C PRO A 92 1.55 7.17 -25.97
N ASP A 93 1.77 8.44 -26.27
CA ASP A 93 3.02 9.00 -26.76
C ASP A 93 4.04 9.28 -25.63
N GLY A 94 3.68 8.99 -24.38
CA GLY A 94 4.49 9.22 -23.18
C GLY A 94 4.42 10.65 -22.66
N THR A 95 3.61 11.53 -23.25
CA THR A 95 3.43 12.89 -22.73
C THR A 95 2.46 12.92 -21.56
N GLN A 96 2.83 13.66 -20.52
CA GLN A 96 1.97 13.86 -19.35
C GLN A 96 0.81 14.79 -19.73
N PHE A 97 -0.42 14.29 -19.61
CA PHE A 97 -1.62 15.05 -19.93
C PHE A 97 -2.11 15.86 -18.73
N ALA A 98 -2.17 15.23 -17.56
CA ALA A 98 -2.50 15.88 -16.31
C ALA A 98 -1.73 15.22 -15.16
N ALA A 99 -1.41 15.97 -14.12
CA ALA A 99 -0.76 15.44 -12.93
C ALA A 99 -1.22 16.15 -11.67
N TYR A 100 -1.28 15.39 -10.60
CA TYR A 100 -1.43 15.84 -9.23
C TYR A 100 -0.21 15.43 -8.41
N VAL A 101 0.38 16.38 -7.72
CA VAL A 101 1.49 16.16 -6.77
C VAL A 101 1.14 16.82 -5.46
N ARG A 102 1.22 16.08 -4.38
CA ARG A 102 1.03 16.64 -3.03
C ARG A 102 2.21 17.54 -2.69
N THR A 103 1.91 18.73 -2.17
CA THR A 103 2.91 19.75 -1.80
C THR A 103 4.00 19.15 -0.89
N GLY A 104 5.26 19.29 -1.29
CA GLY A 104 6.44 18.86 -0.53
C GLY A 104 7.23 17.69 -1.13
N LEU A 105 6.75 17.02 -2.19
CA LEU A 105 7.41 15.85 -2.80
C LEU A 105 7.82 16.07 -4.27
N MET A 106 7.89 17.30 -4.70
CA MET A 106 8.09 17.66 -6.12
C MET A 106 9.39 17.14 -6.77
N GLU A 107 10.40 16.78 -6.00
CA GLU A 107 11.74 16.54 -6.53
C GLU A 107 12.06 15.08 -6.89
N SER A 108 11.30 14.13 -6.39
CA SER A 108 11.64 12.70 -6.50
C SER A 108 10.87 11.92 -7.59
N ILE A 109 9.74 12.42 -8.09
CA ILE A 109 8.80 11.61 -8.86
C ILE A 109 8.72 12.01 -10.35
N ALA A 110 9.38 13.09 -10.75
CA ALA A 110 9.30 13.64 -12.12
C ALA A 110 10.08 12.83 -13.20
N SER A 111 10.63 11.67 -12.88
CA SER A 111 11.23 10.77 -13.88
C SER A 111 10.15 9.89 -14.51
N GLY A 112 9.42 10.48 -15.47
CA GLY A 112 8.39 9.80 -16.24
C GLY A 112 8.91 8.65 -17.09
N THR A 113 9.19 7.53 -16.46
CA THR A 113 9.30 6.26 -17.20
C THR A 113 7.89 5.71 -17.32
N VAL A 114 7.38 5.60 -18.55
CA VAL A 114 6.11 4.91 -18.83
C VAL A 114 6.27 3.46 -18.40
N LEU A 115 5.71 3.12 -17.25
CA LEU A 115 5.73 1.76 -16.72
C LEU A 115 4.60 0.94 -17.37
N ALA A 116 4.82 -0.36 -17.50
CA ALA A 116 3.77 -1.28 -17.94
C ALA A 116 2.63 -1.32 -16.91
N GLU A 117 1.44 -1.75 -17.31
CA GLU A 117 0.32 -1.92 -16.39
C GLU A 117 0.68 -2.90 -15.27
N GLY A 118 0.47 -2.50 -14.03
CA GLY A 118 0.80 -3.31 -12.87
C GLY A 118 0.93 -2.52 -11.56
N ALA A 119 1.28 -3.23 -10.51
CA ALA A 119 1.62 -2.64 -9.22
C ALA A 119 3.12 -2.81 -8.95
N TYR A 120 3.78 -1.70 -8.68
CA TYR A 120 5.21 -1.64 -8.42
C TYR A 120 5.45 -1.24 -6.97
N PHE A 121 6.36 -1.95 -6.32
CA PHE A 121 6.71 -1.72 -4.92
C PHE A 121 8.08 -1.06 -4.85
N ALA A 122 8.12 0.18 -4.36
CA ALA A 122 9.34 0.85 -3.95
C ALA A 122 9.52 0.76 -2.42
N ASP A 123 10.65 1.23 -1.91
CA ASP A 123 10.96 1.09 -0.47
C ASP A 123 10.00 1.89 0.42
N ASP A 124 9.48 3.02 -0.06
CA ASP A 124 8.66 3.96 0.69
C ASP A 124 7.25 4.20 0.11
N HIS A 125 6.97 3.70 -1.11
CA HIS A 125 5.67 3.89 -1.77
C HIS A 125 5.28 2.71 -2.66
N ILE A 126 4.00 2.67 -3.05
CA ILE A 126 3.45 1.73 -4.02
C ILE A 126 2.93 2.53 -5.21
N GLU A 127 3.34 2.14 -6.40
CA GLU A 127 2.88 2.71 -7.66
C GLU A 127 1.95 1.73 -8.37
N VAL A 128 0.80 2.20 -8.80
CA VAL A 128 -0.17 1.41 -9.57
C VAL A 128 -0.40 2.08 -10.91
N VAL A 129 -0.10 1.36 -11.98
CA VAL A 129 -0.27 1.80 -13.37
C VAL A 129 -1.46 1.08 -13.99
N ARG A 130 -2.36 1.83 -14.60
CA ARG A 130 -3.54 1.31 -15.29
C ARG A 130 -3.68 1.90 -16.70
N ASN A 131 -4.00 1.05 -17.65
CA ASN A 131 -4.34 1.48 -19.00
C ASN A 131 -5.74 2.09 -19.04
N ILE A 132 -5.87 3.23 -19.72
CA ILE A 132 -7.14 3.86 -20.03
C ILE A 132 -7.58 3.33 -21.39
N THR A 133 -8.58 2.46 -21.38
CA THR A 133 -9.21 1.95 -22.62
C THR A 133 -10.48 2.75 -22.89
N SER A 134 -10.53 3.36 -24.05
CA SER A 134 -11.73 4.01 -24.60
C SER A 134 -12.63 3.01 -25.31
#